data_ba6262c66a6c120f6c2c55512dbe965d
#
_entry.id   ba6262c66a6c120f6c2c55512dbe965d
#
_cell.length_a   1.000
_cell.length_b   1.000
_cell.length_c   1.000
_cell.angle_alpha   90.00
_cell.angle_beta   90.00
_cell.angle_gamma   90.00
#
_symmetry.space_group_name_H-M   'P 1'
#
loop_
_entity.id
_entity.type
_entity.pdbx_description
1 polymer ?
#
loop_
_entity_poly.entity_id
_entity_poly.type
_entity_poly.pdbx_seq_one_letter_code
_entity_poly.pdbx_strand_id
1 'polypeptide(L)' 'MIDTFYLGKRIAEARKRSGLTQNALACRVGVTAQAVSKWEQGRSCPDIAILDEIADALGISLIELLGMEKRNKSSS' A
#
# COMPACT_ATOMS: atom_id res chain seq x y z
N MET A 1 -6.32 13.75 -5.38
CA MET A 1 -6.51 13.37 -3.99
C MET A 1 -6.53 11.85 -3.83
N ILE A 2 -5.88 11.35 -2.80
CA ILE A 2 -5.81 9.91 -2.59
C ILE A 2 -6.97 9.46 -1.71
N ASP A 3 -7.69 8.48 -2.21
CA ASP A 3 -8.76 7.86 -1.45
C ASP A 3 -8.15 6.84 -0.51
N THR A 4 -8.24 7.10 0.79
CA THR A 4 -7.64 6.24 1.80
C THR A 4 -8.19 4.81 1.72
N PHE A 5 -9.45 4.69 1.43
CA PHE A 5 -10.09 3.40 1.32
C PHE A 5 -9.55 2.61 0.14
N TYR A 6 -9.43 3.27 -1.00
CA TYR A 6 -8.90 2.65 -2.19
C TYR A 6 -7.43 2.28 -2.00
N LEU A 7 -6.67 3.18 -1.38
CA LEU A 7 -5.27 2.89 -1.10
C LEU A 7 -5.14 1.66 -0.22
N GLY A 8 -5.98 1.56 0.80
CA GLY A 8 -5.95 0.40 1.68
C GLY A 8 -6.16 -0.91 0.93
N LYS A 9 -7.09 -0.90 -0.02
CA LYS A 9 -7.33 -2.09 -0.83
C LYS A 9 -6.11 -2.42 -1.70
N ARG A 10 -5.47 -1.41 -2.25
CA ARG A 10 -4.27 -1.64 -3.05
C ARG A 10 -3.15 -2.25 -2.21
N ILE A 11 -2.98 -1.74 -0.98
CA ILE A 11 -1.97 -2.29 -0.09
C ILE A 11 -2.26 -3.76 0.19
N ALA A 12 -3.51 -4.06 0.52
CA ALA A 12 -3.88 -5.44 0.84
C ALA A 12 -3.67 -6.37 -0.35
N GLU A 13 -4.05 -5.93 -1.54
CA GLU A 13 -3.89 -6.74 -2.74
C GLU A 13 -2.43 -7.01 -3.04
N ALA A 14 -1.61 -5.98 -2.97
CA ALA A 14 -0.18 -6.14 -3.27
C ALA A 14 0.49 -7.01 -2.21
N ARG A 15 0.08 -6.84 -0.94
CA ARG A 15 0.62 -7.66 0.12
C ARG A 15 0.31 -9.14 -0.11
N LYS A 16 -0.94 -9.43 -0.42
CA LYS A 16 -1.35 -10.82 -0.64
C LYS A 16 -0.67 -11.41 -1.87
N ARG A 17 -0.51 -10.60 -2.91
CA ARG A 17 0.18 -11.05 -4.11
C ARG A 17 1.63 -11.39 -3.83
N SER A 18 2.23 -10.70 -2.87
CA SER A 18 3.60 -10.96 -2.45
C SER A 18 3.71 -12.12 -1.46
N GLY A 19 2.59 -12.68 -1.03
CA GLY A 19 2.60 -13.79 -0.09
C GLY A 19 2.90 -13.38 1.34
N LEU A 20 2.72 -12.11 1.69
CA LEU A 20 3.04 -11.62 3.02
C LEU A 20 1.80 -11.51 3.88
N THR A 21 1.98 -11.81 5.18
CA THR A 21 0.94 -11.52 6.16
C THR A 21 1.04 -10.06 6.57
N GLN A 22 0.03 -9.57 7.28
CA GLN A 22 0.09 -8.22 7.82
C GLN A 22 1.29 -8.07 8.77
N ASN A 23 1.55 -9.09 9.57
CA ASN A 23 2.71 -9.07 10.47
C ASN A 23 4.02 -8.98 9.68
N ALA A 24 4.13 -9.74 8.62
CA ALA A 24 5.36 -9.74 7.84
C ALA A 24 5.61 -8.39 7.19
N LEU A 25 4.56 -7.79 6.63
CA LEU A 25 4.71 -6.47 6.04
C LEU A 25 5.05 -5.43 7.10
N ALA A 26 4.37 -5.50 8.25
CA ALA A 26 4.64 -4.57 9.34
C ALA A 26 6.09 -4.64 9.76
N CYS A 27 6.62 -5.84 9.86
CA CYS A 27 8.00 -6.03 10.26
C CYS A 27 8.96 -5.40 9.25
N ARG A 28 8.69 -5.55 7.98
CA ARG A 28 9.56 -5.00 6.94
C ARG A 28 9.55 -3.49 6.91
N VAL A 29 8.41 -2.90 7.24
CA VAL A 29 8.25 -1.45 7.20
C VAL A 29 8.60 -0.81 8.53
N GLY A 30 8.65 -1.60 9.61
CA GLY A 30 9.00 -1.08 10.91
C GLY A 30 7.81 -0.49 11.65
N VAL A 31 6.63 -1.05 11.44
CA VAL A 31 5.41 -0.61 12.11
C VAL A 31 4.73 -1.82 12.75
N THR A 32 3.59 -1.59 13.37
CA THR A 32 2.83 -2.69 13.97
C THR A 32 1.87 -3.28 12.97
N ALA A 33 1.50 -4.55 13.20
CA ALA A 33 0.49 -5.19 12.37
C ALA A 33 -0.85 -4.46 12.47
N GLN A 34 -1.12 -3.86 13.62
CA GLN A 34 -2.34 -3.08 13.79
C GLN A 34 -2.37 -1.88 12.85
N ALA A 35 -1.23 -1.25 12.66
CA ALA A 35 -1.13 -0.12 11.73
C ALA A 35 -1.45 -0.58 10.32
N VAL A 36 -0.87 -1.71 9.90
CA VAL A 36 -1.14 -2.25 8.58
C VAL A 36 -2.62 -2.57 8.42
N SER A 37 -3.21 -3.17 9.44
CA SER A 37 -4.62 -3.50 9.40
C SER A 37 -5.49 -2.26 9.22
N LYS A 38 -5.17 -1.19 9.92
CA LYS A 38 -5.93 0.05 9.80
C LYS A 38 -5.81 0.65 8.41
N TRP A 39 -4.61 0.59 7.83
CA TRP A 39 -4.42 1.08 6.47
C TRP A 39 -5.31 0.30 5.50
N GLU A 40 -5.31 -1.02 5.63
CA GLU A 40 -6.06 -1.87 4.70
C GLU A 40 -7.56 -1.69 4.85
N GLN A 41 -8.01 -1.26 6.01
CA GLN A 41 -9.41 -0.98 6.24
C GLN A 41 -9.82 0.44 5.88
N GLY A 42 -8.87 1.26 5.48
CA GLY A 42 -9.15 2.64 5.15
C GLY A 42 -9.37 3.53 6.36
N ARG A 43 -8.96 3.08 7.54
CA ARG A 43 -9.17 3.82 8.78
C ARG A 43 -8.06 4.81 9.07
N SER A 44 -6.91 4.61 8.47
CA SER A 44 -5.82 5.56 8.57
C SER A 44 -4.99 5.46 7.31
N CYS A 45 -4.16 6.45 7.08
CA CYS A 45 -3.35 6.51 5.88
C CYS A 45 -1.88 6.63 6.28
N PRO A 46 -0.99 5.80 5.72
CA PRO A 46 0.44 5.98 5.99
C PRO A 46 0.93 7.26 5.34
N ASP A 47 1.95 7.89 5.94
CA ASP A 47 2.51 9.07 5.32
C ASP A 47 3.35 8.68 4.12
N ILE A 48 3.84 9.68 3.40
CA ILE A 48 4.50 9.42 2.12
C ILE A 48 5.79 8.60 2.29
N ALA A 49 6.51 8.81 3.37
CA ALA A 49 7.74 8.06 3.61
C ALA A 49 7.41 6.59 3.86
N ILE A 50 6.36 6.33 4.62
CA ILE A 50 5.93 4.96 4.88
C ILE A 50 5.39 4.32 3.61
N LEU A 51 4.64 5.07 2.81
CA LEU A 51 4.14 4.55 1.54
C LEU A 51 5.27 4.10 0.63
N ASP A 52 6.35 4.88 0.59
CA ASP A 52 7.50 4.51 -0.21
C ASP A 52 8.11 3.21 0.29
N GLU A 53 8.21 3.05 1.59
CA GLU A 53 8.74 1.82 2.17
C GLU A 53 7.84 0.62 1.93
N ILE A 54 6.53 0.85 1.97
CA ILE A 54 5.58 -0.21 1.67
C ILE A 54 5.77 -0.68 0.22
N ALA A 55 5.86 0.26 -0.71
CA ALA A 55 6.04 -0.07 -2.11
C ALA A 55 7.34 -0.85 -2.31
N ASP A 56 8.40 -0.40 -1.65
CA ASP A 56 9.69 -1.08 -1.74
C ASP A 56 9.61 -2.50 -1.19
N ALA A 57 8.97 -2.66 -0.04
CA ALA A 57 8.82 -3.97 0.58
C ALA A 57 8.01 -4.93 -0.29
N LEU A 58 7.08 -4.39 -1.07
CA LEU A 58 6.23 -5.19 -1.93
C LEU A 58 6.77 -5.33 -3.35
N GLY A 59 7.89 -4.70 -3.64
CA GLY A 59 8.53 -4.82 -4.94
C GLY A 59 7.79 -4.11 -6.05
N ILE A 60 7.05 -3.07 -5.73
CA ILE A 60 6.32 -2.30 -6.73
C ILE A 60 6.69 -0.83 -6.60
N SER A 61 6.38 -0.04 -7.61
CA SER A 61 6.64 1.39 -7.56
C SER A 61 5.59 2.08 -6.70
N LEU A 62 5.91 3.26 -6.22
CA LEU A 62 4.96 4.05 -5.46
C LEU A 62 3.74 4.39 -6.32
N ILE A 63 3.97 4.72 -7.58
CA ILE A 63 2.88 5.05 -8.48
C ILE A 63 1.96 3.86 -8.68
N GLU A 64 2.54 2.67 -8.81
CA GLU A 64 1.75 1.46 -8.93
C GLU A 64 0.94 1.20 -7.67
N LEU A 65 1.56 1.40 -6.50
CA LEU A 65 0.87 1.22 -5.24
C LEU A 65 -0.32 2.14 -5.12
N LEU A 66 -0.16 3.38 -5.58
CA LEU A 66 -1.24 4.36 -5.53
C LEU A 66 -2.30 4.14 -6.61
N GLY A 67 -2.03 3.23 -7.54
CA GLY A 67 -2.98 2.91 -8.58
C GLY A 67 -3.11 3.99 -9.64
N MET A 68 -2.06 4.75 -9.85
CA MET A 68 -2.13 5.89 -10.77
C MET A 68 -1.56 5.64 -12.14
N GLU A 69 -0.78 4.58 -12.31
CA GLU A 69 -0.10 4.42 -13.58
C GLU A 69 -1.06 4.17 -14.72
N LYS A 70 -2.20 3.59 -14.45
CA LYS A 70 -3.13 3.27 -15.51
C LYS A 70 -3.92 4.43 -16.04
N ARG A 71 -3.96 5.49 -15.29
CA ARG A 71 -4.73 6.65 -15.71
C ARG A 71 -4.16 7.28 -16.94
N ASN A 72 -2.85 7.30 -17.04
CA ASN A 72 -2.20 7.91 -18.17
C ASN A 72 -2.54 7.19 -19.45
N LYS A 73 -2.63 5.89 -19.36
CA LYS A 73 -2.93 5.13 -20.55
C LYS A 73 -4.33 5.33 -21.02
N SER A 74 -5.25 5.35 -20.11
CA SER A 74 -6.64 5.44 -20.52
C SER A 74 -6.97 6.78 -21.12
N SER A 75 -6.15 7.76 -20.90
CA SER A 75 -6.44 9.09 -21.45
C SER A 75 -6.10 9.19 -22.92
N SER A 76 -5.38 8.25 -23.44
CA SER A 76 -4.98 8.34 -24.84
C SER A 76 -5.96 7.68 -25.80
#